data_f530af7afe60487f176099c59f486fec
#
_entry.id   f530af7afe60487f176099c59f486fec
#
_cell.length_a   1.000
_cell.length_b   1.000
_cell.length_c   1.000
_cell.angle_alpha   90.00
_cell.angle_beta   90.00
_cell.angle_gamma   90.00
#
_symmetry.space_group_name_H-M   'P 1'
#
loop_
_entity.id
_entity.type
_entity.pdbx_description
1 polymer ?
#
loop_
_entity_poly.entity_id
_entity_poly.type
_entity_poly.pdbx_seq_one_letter_code
_entity_poly.pdbx_strand_id
1 'polypeptide(L)'
;KPINKNRQFVENFFANKGLQILVDLSKKKKRSVNQMVVNEPFIPELDDLYNLYQYILINKRTTVLEFGSGWSTLIFSLALNELSNKFSNEVKKLRRNNPFELYVVENEKKYLNISKNRILKFNKHLKIKKPIKINYFLSDVEMTTFNNIICTQYKKLPLCNPDFIYLDGPGQFNIKKDINGIS
;
A
#
# COMPACT_ATOMS: atom_id res chain seq x y z
N LYS A 1 17.79 -7.36 6.77
CA LYS A 1 16.51 -8.08 6.95
C LYS A 1 15.77 -7.47 8.12
N PRO A 2 14.43 -7.28 8.05
CA PRO A 2 13.66 -6.91 9.24
C PRO A 2 13.89 -8.00 10.30
N ILE A 3 14.18 -7.56 11.51
CA ILE A 3 14.39 -8.48 12.62
C ILE A 3 13.03 -9.09 12.95
N ASN A 4 12.95 -10.40 13.01
CA ASN A 4 11.72 -11.09 13.43
C ASN A 4 11.39 -10.63 14.87
N LYS A 5 10.38 -9.78 15.01
CA LYS A 5 9.95 -9.23 16.29
C LYS A 5 8.81 -10.07 16.85
N ASN A 6 8.75 -10.21 18.17
CA ASN A 6 7.62 -10.90 18.75
C ASN A 6 6.32 -10.08 18.53
N ARG A 7 5.19 -10.73 18.51
CA ARG A 7 3.87 -10.13 18.25
C ARG A 7 3.58 -8.92 19.14
N GLN A 8 3.89 -9.04 20.43
CA GLN A 8 3.65 -7.96 21.39
C GLN A 8 4.44 -6.69 21.04
N PHE A 9 5.67 -6.83 20.56
CA PHE A 9 6.47 -5.69 20.11
C PHE A 9 5.80 -4.97 18.95
N VAL A 10 5.29 -5.70 17.96
CA VAL A 10 4.62 -5.12 16.77
C VAL A 10 3.32 -4.44 17.17
N GLU A 11 2.53 -5.05 18.05
CA GLU A 11 1.30 -4.43 18.58
C GLU A 11 1.61 -3.12 19.30
N ASN A 12 2.60 -3.10 20.19
CA ASN A 12 3.04 -1.90 20.91
C ASN A 12 3.56 -0.82 19.96
N PHE A 13 4.28 -1.22 18.90
CA PHE A 13 4.75 -0.28 17.88
C PHE A 13 3.58 0.48 17.22
N PHE A 14 2.54 -0.22 16.79
CA PHE A 14 1.39 0.42 16.18
C PHE A 14 0.55 1.21 17.18
N ALA A 15 0.35 0.70 18.39
CA ALA A 15 -0.35 1.40 19.46
C ALA A 15 0.33 2.75 19.79
N ASN A 16 1.66 2.76 19.93
CA ASN A 16 2.45 3.96 20.22
C ASN A 16 2.41 4.99 19.07
N LYS A 17 2.11 4.56 17.85
CA LYS A 17 1.87 5.45 16.71
C LYS A 17 0.43 5.94 16.60
N GLY A 18 -0.43 5.66 17.57
CA GLY A 18 -1.84 6.01 17.55
C GLY A 18 -2.68 5.13 16.61
N LEU A 19 -2.18 3.95 16.28
CA LEU A 19 -2.81 3.00 15.36
C LEU A 19 -3.40 1.79 16.09
N GLN A 20 -3.91 1.97 17.31
CA GLN A 20 -4.53 0.90 18.11
C GLN A 20 -5.62 0.16 17.33
N ILE A 21 -6.36 0.86 16.48
CA ILE A 21 -7.41 0.26 15.65
C ILE A 21 -6.86 -0.84 14.70
N LEU A 22 -5.62 -0.74 14.22
CA LEU A 22 -4.99 -1.81 13.43
C LEU A 22 -4.79 -3.06 14.28
N VAL A 23 -4.34 -2.87 15.52
CA VAL A 23 -4.13 -3.96 16.48
C VAL A 23 -5.45 -4.66 16.77
N ASP A 24 -6.51 -3.90 17.04
CA ASP A 24 -7.83 -4.45 17.36
C ASP A 24 -8.44 -5.19 16.16
N LEU A 25 -8.30 -4.64 14.95
CA LEU A 25 -8.78 -5.28 13.74
C LEU A 25 -8.00 -6.56 13.41
N SER A 26 -6.70 -6.60 13.67
CA SER A 26 -5.85 -7.77 13.39
C SER A 26 -6.21 -8.98 14.28
N LYS A 27 -6.86 -8.75 15.42
CA LYS A 27 -7.32 -9.80 16.35
C LYS A 27 -8.65 -10.42 15.94
N LYS A 28 -9.35 -9.86 14.95
CA LYS A 28 -10.57 -10.43 14.42
C LYS A 28 -10.28 -11.79 13.76
N LYS A 29 -11.24 -12.71 13.87
CA LYS A 29 -11.12 -14.05 13.30
C LYS A 29 -10.84 -13.96 11.79
N LYS A 30 -9.76 -14.61 11.33
CA LYS A 30 -9.48 -14.74 9.89
C LYS A 30 -10.64 -15.52 9.23
N ARG A 31 -11.03 -15.09 8.04
CA ARG A 31 -12.07 -15.74 7.25
C ARG A 31 -11.56 -17.08 6.72
N SER A 32 -12.46 -18.04 6.56
CA SER A 32 -12.15 -19.28 5.84
C SER A 32 -11.88 -18.97 4.36
N VAL A 33 -11.17 -19.87 3.66
CA VAL A 33 -10.87 -19.73 2.22
C VAL A 33 -12.14 -19.47 1.40
N ASN A 34 -13.26 -20.11 1.74
CA ASN A 34 -14.56 -19.89 1.08
C ASN A 34 -15.15 -18.48 1.30
N GLN A 35 -14.67 -17.75 2.30
CA GLN A 35 -15.05 -16.37 2.58
C GLN A 35 -14.11 -15.35 1.94
N MET A 36 -12.99 -15.78 1.35
CA MET A 36 -12.09 -14.90 0.59
C MET A 36 -12.71 -14.38 -0.72
N VAL A 37 -13.70 -15.10 -1.24
CA VAL A 37 -14.51 -14.67 -2.40
C VAL A 37 -15.48 -13.54 -2.03
N VAL A 38 -15.63 -13.23 -0.75
CA VAL A 38 -16.48 -12.12 -0.30
C VAL A 38 -15.76 -10.80 -0.52
N ASN A 39 -16.41 -9.94 -1.23
CA ASN A 39 -16.03 -8.59 -1.68
C ASN A 39 -15.80 -7.59 -0.52
N GLU A 40 -15.03 -7.96 0.50
CA GLU A 40 -14.72 -7.16 1.66
C GLU A 40 -13.21 -7.01 1.88
N PRO A 41 -12.76 -5.87 2.40
CA PRO A 41 -11.35 -5.64 2.69
C PRO A 41 -10.76 -6.70 3.63
N PHE A 42 -9.54 -7.13 3.35
CA PHE A 42 -8.79 -8.01 4.26
C PHE A 42 -8.53 -7.33 5.60
N ILE A 43 -8.43 -8.13 6.66
CA ILE A 43 -7.97 -7.66 7.95
C ILE A 43 -6.47 -7.31 7.88
N PRO A 44 -5.99 -6.34 8.69
CA PRO A 44 -4.58 -5.98 8.66
C PRO A 44 -3.70 -7.11 9.22
N GLU A 45 -2.62 -7.44 8.52
CA GLU A 45 -1.56 -8.33 8.97
C GLU A 45 -0.42 -7.48 9.55
N LEU A 46 -0.34 -7.39 10.88
CA LEU A 46 0.54 -6.41 11.53
C LEU A 46 2.01 -6.64 11.25
N ASP A 47 2.46 -7.90 11.15
CA ASP A 47 3.87 -8.21 10.92
C ASP A 47 4.32 -7.73 9.53
N ASP A 48 3.47 -7.95 8.51
CA ASP A 48 3.74 -7.49 7.15
C ASP A 48 3.71 -5.95 7.08
N LEU A 49 2.70 -5.33 7.70
CA LEU A 49 2.60 -3.87 7.75
C LEU A 49 3.79 -3.24 8.49
N TYR A 50 4.26 -3.86 9.58
CA TYR A 50 5.46 -3.45 10.28
C TYR A 50 6.69 -3.54 9.39
N ASN A 51 6.87 -4.65 8.69
CA ASN A 51 7.99 -4.86 7.78
C ASN A 51 7.98 -3.82 6.64
N LEU A 52 6.83 -3.57 6.01
CA LEU A 52 6.70 -2.55 4.97
C LEU A 52 7.08 -1.16 5.49
N TYR A 53 6.61 -0.80 6.69
CA TYR A 53 6.99 0.46 7.32
C TYR A 53 8.50 0.58 7.50
N GLN A 54 9.13 -0.48 8.03
CA GLN A 54 10.57 -0.50 8.26
C GLN A 54 11.38 -0.47 6.96
N TYR A 55 10.93 -1.15 5.89
CA TYR A 55 11.60 -1.11 4.59
C TYR A 55 11.69 0.32 4.05
N ILE A 56 10.62 1.08 4.17
CA ILE A 56 10.61 2.48 3.74
C ILE A 56 11.59 3.33 4.57
N LEU A 57 11.53 3.19 5.91
CA LEU A 57 12.36 4.01 6.80
C LEU A 57 13.84 3.66 6.74
N ILE A 58 14.19 2.37 6.85
CA ILE A 58 15.59 1.92 6.91
C ILE A 58 16.33 2.26 5.61
N ASN A 59 15.65 2.05 4.48
CA ASN A 59 16.22 2.30 3.16
C ASN A 59 16.01 3.73 2.67
N LYS A 60 15.35 4.59 3.49
CA LYS A 60 15.04 6.00 3.17
C LYS A 60 14.38 6.15 1.79
N ARG A 61 13.40 5.28 1.50
CA ARG A 61 12.67 5.32 0.22
C ARG A 61 11.75 6.53 0.19
N THR A 62 11.83 7.30 -0.87
CA THR A 62 11.16 8.60 -0.96
C THR A 62 9.97 8.62 -1.92
N THR A 63 9.88 7.67 -2.83
CA THR A 63 8.80 7.60 -3.81
C THR A 63 8.34 6.15 -3.94
N VAL A 64 7.08 5.90 -3.60
CA VAL A 64 6.51 4.54 -3.61
C VAL A 64 5.49 4.42 -4.72
N LEU A 65 5.57 3.31 -5.47
CA LEU A 65 4.52 2.85 -6.39
C LEU A 65 3.92 1.57 -5.84
N GLU A 66 2.64 1.61 -5.54
CA GLU A 66 1.86 0.48 -5.03
C GLU A 66 0.86 0.02 -6.09
N PHE A 67 0.83 -1.28 -6.37
CA PHE A 67 -0.18 -1.96 -7.17
C PHE A 67 -1.13 -2.71 -6.24
N GLY A 68 -2.41 -2.37 -6.30
CA GLY A 68 -3.40 -2.68 -5.29
C GLY A 68 -3.56 -1.55 -4.29
N SER A 69 -4.58 -1.61 -3.46
CA SER A 69 -4.82 -0.61 -2.41
C SER A 69 -5.37 -1.24 -1.15
N GLY A 70 -4.79 -0.92 0.00
CA GLY A 70 -5.17 -1.59 1.23
C GLY A 70 -4.70 -0.89 2.49
N TRP A 71 -4.37 -1.69 3.49
CA TRP A 71 -3.72 -1.21 4.71
C TRP A 71 -2.26 -0.78 4.45
N SER A 72 -1.60 -1.41 3.48
CA SER A 72 -0.27 -1.03 2.98
C SER A 72 -0.20 0.42 2.53
N THR A 73 -1.23 0.92 1.82
CA THR A 73 -1.35 2.33 1.42
C THR A 73 -1.26 3.28 2.62
N LEU A 74 -1.96 2.97 3.72
CA LEU A 74 -1.88 3.74 4.95
C LEU A 74 -0.46 3.72 5.52
N ILE A 75 0.16 2.54 5.60
CA ILE A 75 1.49 2.36 6.15
C ILE A 75 2.55 3.10 5.34
N PHE A 76 2.51 3.02 4.02
CA PHE A 76 3.41 3.79 3.15
C PHE A 76 3.22 5.29 3.33
N SER A 77 1.97 5.76 3.43
CA SER A 77 1.71 7.18 3.65
C SER A 77 2.31 7.69 4.96
N LEU A 78 2.22 6.91 6.03
CA LEU A 78 2.77 7.26 7.34
C LEU A 78 4.30 7.23 7.35
N ALA A 79 4.90 6.20 6.74
CA ALA A 79 6.35 6.07 6.65
C ALA A 79 6.96 7.23 5.82
N LEU A 80 6.37 7.53 4.65
CA LEU A 80 6.80 8.65 3.82
C LEU A 80 6.62 10.00 4.53
N ASN A 81 5.55 10.16 5.30
CA ASN A 81 5.32 11.37 6.09
C ASN A 81 6.38 11.55 7.17
N GLU A 82 6.77 10.46 7.85
CA GLU A 82 7.86 10.48 8.83
C GLU A 82 9.20 10.85 8.17
N LEU A 83 9.51 10.27 7.00
CA LEU A 83 10.72 10.62 6.25
C LEU A 83 10.70 12.06 5.76
N SER A 84 9.55 12.55 5.26
CA SER A 84 9.40 13.93 4.84
C SER A 84 9.68 14.90 5.97
N ASN A 85 9.17 14.62 7.17
CA ASN A 85 9.42 15.45 8.35
C ASN A 85 10.89 15.46 8.78
N LYS A 86 11.59 14.33 8.62
CA LYS A 86 13.00 14.19 9.05
C LYS A 86 14.02 14.64 8.02
N PHE A 87 13.76 14.40 6.74
CA PHE A 87 14.77 14.48 5.68
C PHE A 87 14.41 15.41 4.50
N SER A 88 13.38 16.26 4.63
CA SER A 88 12.96 17.13 3.52
C SER A 88 14.07 18.08 3.05
N ASN A 89 14.92 18.57 3.94
CA ASN A 89 16.00 19.48 3.58
C ASN A 89 17.15 18.77 2.85
N GLU A 90 17.46 17.53 3.25
CA GLU A 90 18.46 16.69 2.59
C GLU A 90 17.98 16.27 1.20
N VAL A 91 16.73 15.84 1.09
CA VAL A 91 16.16 15.38 -0.17
C VAL A 91 16.00 16.49 -1.21
N LYS A 92 15.74 17.73 -0.79
CA LYS A 92 15.73 18.91 -1.69
C LYS A 92 17.05 19.12 -2.43
N LYS A 93 18.18 18.66 -1.87
CA LYS A 93 19.50 18.74 -2.50
C LYS A 93 19.72 17.63 -3.55
N LEU A 94 18.85 16.63 -3.58
CA LEU A 94 18.91 15.54 -4.54
C LEU A 94 18.10 15.89 -5.78
N ARG A 95 18.55 15.39 -6.95
CA ARG A 95 17.80 15.53 -8.21
C ARG A 95 16.66 14.53 -8.28
N ARG A 96 15.64 14.67 -7.39
CA ARG A 96 14.44 13.83 -7.36
C ARG A 96 13.23 14.65 -7.78
N ASN A 97 12.43 14.13 -8.72
CA ASN A 97 11.31 14.87 -9.29
C ASN A 97 10.07 14.86 -8.37
N ASN A 98 9.85 13.79 -7.61
CA ASN A 98 8.64 13.58 -6.81
C ASN A 98 8.94 12.90 -5.48
N PRO A 99 9.78 13.53 -4.62
CA PRO A 99 10.10 12.97 -3.32
C PRO A 99 8.90 13.03 -2.39
N PHE A 100 8.77 12.01 -1.56
CA PHE A 100 7.70 11.84 -0.58
C PHE A 100 6.30 11.78 -1.23
N GLU A 101 6.21 11.17 -2.41
CA GLU A 101 4.94 10.89 -3.08
C GLU A 101 4.65 9.38 -3.06
N LEU A 102 3.37 9.06 -2.87
CA LEU A 102 2.83 7.71 -3.01
C LEU A 102 1.95 7.65 -4.26
N TYR A 103 2.21 6.70 -5.11
CA TYR A 103 1.40 6.37 -6.29
C TYR A 103 0.70 5.05 -6.05
N VAL A 104 -0.63 5.03 -6.16
CA VAL A 104 -1.47 3.86 -5.91
C VAL A 104 -2.24 3.55 -7.17
N VAL A 105 -2.01 2.37 -7.74
CA VAL A 105 -2.72 1.87 -8.92
C VAL A 105 -3.66 0.75 -8.49
N GLU A 106 -4.95 0.92 -8.72
CA GLU A 106 -5.99 0.00 -8.28
C GLU A 106 -6.97 -0.28 -9.43
N ASN A 107 -7.40 -1.52 -9.58
CA ASN A 107 -8.36 -1.89 -10.62
C ASN A 107 -9.83 -1.82 -10.15
N GLU A 108 -10.06 -1.76 -8.83
CA GLU A 108 -11.40 -1.71 -8.27
C GLU A 108 -11.69 -0.37 -7.58
N LYS A 109 -12.64 0.39 -8.13
CA LYS A 109 -13.06 1.68 -7.59
C LYS A 109 -13.49 1.62 -6.12
N LYS A 110 -14.09 0.48 -5.71
CA LYS A 110 -14.53 0.24 -4.32
C LYS A 110 -13.34 0.29 -3.37
N TYR A 111 -12.29 -0.48 -3.63
CA TYR A 111 -11.11 -0.56 -2.75
C TYR A 111 -10.32 0.75 -2.76
N LEU A 112 -10.20 1.39 -3.93
CA LEU A 112 -9.59 2.71 -4.04
C LEU A 112 -10.29 3.74 -3.13
N ASN A 113 -11.62 3.75 -3.12
CA ASN A 113 -12.41 4.67 -2.29
C ASN A 113 -12.27 4.32 -0.79
N ILE A 114 -12.26 3.04 -0.44
CA ILE A 114 -12.04 2.60 0.96
C ILE A 114 -10.67 3.07 1.44
N SER A 115 -9.63 2.90 0.63
CA SER A 115 -8.27 3.34 0.94
C SER A 115 -8.19 4.85 1.11
N LYS A 116 -8.75 5.64 0.18
CA LYS A 116 -8.84 7.11 0.29
C LYS A 116 -9.50 7.57 1.58
N ASN A 117 -10.68 7.02 1.89
CA ASN A 117 -11.42 7.37 3.10
C ASN A 117 -10.65 6.99 4.38
N ARG A 118 -9.96 5.86 4.36
CA ARG A 118 -9.10 5.41 5.46
C ARG A 118 -7.98 6.43 5.71
N ILE A 119 -7.25 6.82 4.68
CA ILE A 119 -6.18 7.83 4.78
C ILE A 119 -6.71 9.14 5.37
N LEU A 120 -7.84 9.66 4.88
CA LEU A 120 -8.44 10.90 5.39
C LEU A 120 -8.78 10.79 6.88
N LYS A 121 -9.40 9.68 7.30
CA LYS A 121 -9.75 9.45 8.71
C LYS A 121 -8.52 9.37 9.59
N PHE A 122 -7.47 8.65 9.17
CA PHE A 122 -6.25 8.52 9.94
C PHE A 122 -5.44 9.82 9.99
N ASN A 123 -5.33 10.56 8.90
CA ASN A 123 -4.68 11.88 8.90
C ASN A 123 -5.35 12.84 9.90
N LYS A 124 -6.69 12.82 9.97
CA LYS A 124 -7.45 13.60 10.96
C LYS A 124 -7.20 13.11 12.39
N HIS A 125 -7.27 11.80 12.62
CA HIS A 125 -7.06 11.17 13.92
C HIS A 125 -5.66 11.44 14.47
N LEU A 126 -4.64 11.28 13.65
CA LEU A 126 -3.23 11.51 13.97
C LEU A 126 -2.83 12.98 13.92
N LYS A 127 -3.76 13.89 13.59
CA LYS A 127 -3.53 15.34 13.47
C LYS A 127 -2.35 15.68 12.56
N ILE A 128 -2.21 14.97 11.42
CA ILE A 128 -1.15 15.22 10.46
C ILE A 128 -1.41 16.55 9.76
N LYS A 129 -0.59 17.56 10.06
CA LYS A 129 -0.76 18.92 9.53
C LYS A 129 -0.44 19.04 8.05
N LYS A 130 0.57 18.32 7.59
CA LYS A 130 1.05 18.33 6.19
C LYS A 130 1.17 16.89 5.69
N PRO A 131 0.07 16.26 5.27
CA PRO A 131 0.14 14.91 4.73
C PRO A 131 0.91 14.91 3.40
N ILE A 132 1.60 13.81 3.13
CA ILE A 132 2.26 13.61 1.83
C ILE A 132 1.23 13.56 0.71
N LYS A 133 1.68 13.84 -0.51
CA LYS A 133 0.84 13.72 -1.70
C LYS A 133 0.64 12.25 -2.06
N ILE A 134 -0.61 11.85 -2.25
CA ILE A 134 -0.98 10.52 -2.73
C ILE A 134 -1.71 10.65 -4.06
N ASN A 135 -1.16 10.02 -5.08
CA ASN A 135 -1.70 10.01 -6.44
C ASN A 135 -2.41 8.68 -6.66
N TYR A 136 -3.73 8.72 -6.83
CA TYR A 136 -4.55 7.53 -7.01
C TYR A 136 -4.95 7.34 -8.47
N PHE A 137 -4.71 6.15 -9.00
CA PHE A 137 -5.02 5.77 -10.38
C PHE A 137 -5.96 4.58 -10.39
N LEU A 138 -7.13 4.77 -10.99
CA LEU A 138 -8.01 3.65 -11.32
C LEU A 138 -7.62 3.17 -12.72
N SER A 139 -7.20 1.93 -12.84
CA SER A 139 -6.74 1.34 -14.09
C SER A 139 -7.32 -0.04 -14.28
N ASP A 140 -8.02 -0.26 -15.39
CA ASP A 140 -8.41 -1.61 -15.78
C ASP A 140 -7.18 -2.53 -15.90
N VAL A 141 -7.39 -3.81 -15.70
CA VAL A 141 -6.41 -4.86 -15.93
C VAL A 141 -6.90 -5.81 -17.01
N GLU A 142 -5.97 -6.39 -17.72
CA GLU A 142 -6.23 -7.45 -18.69
C GLU A 142 -5.16 -8.53 -18.64
N MET A 143 -5.51 -9.73 -19.04
CA MET A 143 -4.54 -10.78 -19.30
C MET A 143 -3.85 -10.52 -20.62
N THR A 144 -2.56 -10.75 -20.65
CA THR A 144 -1.70 -10.62 -21.83
C THR A 144 -0.55 -11.63 -21.77
N THR A 145 0.33 -11.59 -22.73
CA THR A 145 1.58 -12.38 -22.72
C THR A 145 2.78 -11.46 -22.77
N PHE A 146 3.78 -11.76 -21.97
CA PHE A 146 5.10 -11.14 -22.04
C PHE A 146 6.16 -12.24 -22.13
N ASN A 147 6.99 -12.23 -23.17
CA ASN A 147 7.96 -13.27 -23.46
C ASN A 147 7.36 -14.69 -23.45
N ASN A 148 6.17 -14.86 -24.05
CA ASN A 148 5.38 -16.10 -24.08
C ASN A 148 4.90 -16.62 -22.72
N ILE A 149 4.98 -15.79 -21.66
CA ILE A 149 4.44 -16.11 -20.34
C ILE A 149 3.16 -15.31 -20.15
N ILE A 150 2.07 -15.97 -19.73
CA ILE A 150 0.81 -15.33 -19.41
C ILE A 150 1.02 -14.43 -18.18
N CYS A 151 0.58 -13.18 -18.29
CA CYS A 151 0.68 -12.21 -17.21
C CYS A 151 -0.55 -11.29 -17.20
N THR A 152 -0.72 -10.57 -16.10
CA THR A 152 -1.70 -9.49 -15.99
C THR A 152 -1.01 -8.14 -16.18
N GLN A 153 -1.70 -7.22 -16.87
CA GLN A 153 -1.18 -5.88 -17.15
C GLN A 153 -2.21 -4.83 -16.76
N TYR A 154 -1.78 -3.79 -16.06
CA TYR A 154 -2.56 -2.57 -15.88
C TYR A 154 -2.50 -1.73 -17.15
N LYS A 155 -3.67 -1.30 -17.66
CA LYS A 155 -3.76 -0.52 -18.91
C LYS A 155 -3.19 0.89 -18.81
N LYS A 156 -3.25 1.46 -17.61
CA LYS A 156 -2.77 2.83 -17.36
C LYS A 156 -1.87 2.83 -16.13
N LEU A 157 -0.65 3.30 -16.33
CA LEU A 157 0.33 3.45 -15.26
C LEU A 157 0.66 4.94 -15.05
N PRO A 158 0.95 5.35 -13.82
CA PRO A 158 1.44 6.69 -13.55
C PRO A 158 2.84 6.89 -14.13
N LEU A 159 3.10 8.07 -14.67
CA LEU A 159 4.45 8.48 -14.98
C LEU A 159 5.12 8.95 -13.67
N CYS A 160 5.94 8.10 -13.08
CA CYS A 160 6.66 8.39 -11.85
C CYS A 160 8.04 7.70 -11.87
N ASN A 161 8.91 8.12 -10.95
CA ASN A 161 10.23 7.53 -10.76
C ASN A 161 10.33 6.93 -9.33
N PRO A 162 9.71 5.76 -9.08
CA PRO A 162 9.68 5.16 -7.76
C PRO A 162 11.05 4.58 -7.39
N ASP A 163 11.40 4.66 -6.12
CA ASP A 163 12.54 3.96 -5.53
C ASP A 163 12.10 2.77 -4.66
N PHE A 164 10.78 2.55 -4.57
CA PHE A 164 10.17 1.35 -3.99
C PHE A 164 8.90 0.99 -4.75
N ILE A 165 8.80 -0.26 -5.19
CA ILE A 165 7.60 -0.80 -5.84
C ILE A 165 7.04 -1.92 -4.97
N TYR A 166 5.75 -1.85 -4.67
CA TYR A 166 5.01 -2.88 -3.94
C TYR A 166 3.91 -3.45 -4.82
N LEU A 167 3.93 -4.77 -5.01
CA LEU A 167 2.99 -5.47 -5.85
C LEU A 167 2.08 -6.34 -4.98
N ASP A 168 0.83 -5.90 -4.79
CA ASP A 168 -0.21 -6.55 -3.97
C ASP A 168 -1.56 -6.64 -4.72
N GLY A 169 -1.53 -6.47 -6.01
CA GLY A 169 -2.68 -6.53 -6.91
C GLY A 169 -2.24 -6.90 -8.32
N PRO A 170 -3.16 -7.06 -9.25
CA PRO A 170 -4.61 -6.90 -9.15
C PRO A 170 -5.31 -8.05 -8.43
N GLY A 171 -6.55 -7.82 -7.99
CA GLY A 171 -7.42 -8.89 -7.50
C GLY A 171 -7.66 -9.95 -8.58
N GLN A 172 -7.51 -11.22 -8.23
CA GLN A 172 -7.53 -12.35 -9.18
C GLN A 172 -8.87 -12.54 -9.90
N PHE A 173 -9.97 -12.03 -9.33
CA PHE A 173 -11.33 -12.38 -9.74
C PHE A 173 -12.00 -11.39 -10.71
N ASN A 174 -11.37 -10.27 -11.04
CA ASN A 174 -11.96 -9.19 -11.86
C ASN A 174 -11.10 -8.82 -13.06
N ILE A 175 -10.50 -9.80 -13.71
CA ILE A 175 -9.73 -9.60 -14.94
C ILE A 175 -10.71 -9.61 -16.11
N LYS A 176 -10.76 -8.52 -16.88
CA LYS A 176 -11.78 -8.31 -17.93
C LYS A 176 -11.51 -9.04 -19.25
N LYS A 177 -10.35 -9.65 -19.43
CA LYS A 177 -9.95 -10.32 -20.67
C LYS A 177 -9.22 -11.59 -20.33
N ASP A 178 -9.73 -12.70 -20.78
CA ASP A 178 -9.07 -13.99 -20.73
C ASP A 178 -8.19 -14.23 -21.97
N ILE A 179 -7.27 -15.14 -21.86
CA ILE A 179 -6.48 -15.65 -22.98
C ILE A 179 -6.78 -17.13 -23.12
N ASN A 180 -7.37 -17.51 -24.26
CA ASN A 180 -7.71 -18.90 -24.57
C ASN A 180 -8.59 -19.59 -23.51
N GLY A 181 -9.53 -18.86 -22.91
CA GLY A 181 -10.42 -19.39 -21.88
C GLY A 181 -9.80 -19.54 -20.50
N ILE A 182 -8.62 -18.98 -20.28
CA ILE A 182 -7.98 -18.89 -18.95
C ILE A 182 -8.27 -17.50 -18.37
N SER A 183 -9.06 -17.46 -17.30
CA SER A 183 -9.41 -16.24 -16.55
C SER A 183 -8.86 -16.27 -15.13
#